data_166787f7080b907f3a23648a3cb7c466
#
_entry.id   166787f7080b907f3a23648a3cb7c466
#
_cell.length_a   1.000
_cell.length_b   1.000
_cell.length_c   1.000
_cell.angle_alpha   90.00
_cell.angle_beta   90.00
_cell.angle_gamma   90.00
#
_symmetry.space_group_name_H-M   'P 1'
#
loop_
_entity.id
_entity.type
_entity.pdbx_description
1 polymer ?
#
loop_
_entity_poly.entity_id
_entity_poly.type
_entity_poly.pdbx_seq_one_letter_code
_entity_poly.pdbx_strand_id
1 'polypeptide(L)'
;MTIRYKSETFDLTTTNVTTILTCPSDATIIVKSLQAVHDTASNVDTHAIVTKSGGSAVKISYEELNKATVNMVKSSLNLEASDVLSMQAGSANEITGIVSYALIDRSQENG
;
A
#
# COMPACT_ATOMS: atom_id res chain seq x y z
N MET A 1 16.86 -7.44 -16.31
CA MET A 1 15.95 -6.62 -15.49
C MET A 1 14.74 -6.23 -16.31
N THR A 2 13.56 -6.42 -15.77
CA THR A 2 12.30 -6.05 -16.42
C THR A 2 11.54 -5.10 -15.52
N ILE A 3 11.04 -4.01 -16.09
CA ILE A 3 10.24 -3.03 -15.35
C ILE A 3 8.81 -3.08 -15.89
N ARG A 4 7.84 -3.24 -14.97
CA ARG A 4 6.42 -3.25 -15.32
C ARG A 4 5.68 -2.23 -14.46
N TYR A 5 4.83 -1.44 -15.09
CA TYR A 5 3.94 -0.53 -14.38
C TYR A 5 2.62 -1.23 -14.15
N LYS A 6 2.20 -1.30 -12.89
CA LYS A 6 1.02 -2.08 -12.47
C LYS A 6 0.14 -1.26 -11.56
N SER A 7 -1.11 -1.67 -11.45
CA SER A 7 -2.02 -1.12 -10.46
C SER A 7 -2.95 -2.22 -9.96
N GLU A 8 -3.40 -2.09 -8.70
CA GLU A 8 -4.35 -3.02 -8.09
C GLU A 8 -5.32 -2.24 -7.23
N THR A 9 -6.59 -2.60 -7.31
CA THR A 9 -7.61 -2.01 -6.43
C THR A 9 -7.67 -2.78 -5.12
N PHE A 10 -8.19 -2.12 -4.08
CA PHE A 10 -8.38 -2.76 -2.79
C PHE A 10 -9.64 -2.26 -2.11
N ASP A 11 -10.14 -3.06 -1.18
CA ASP A 11 -11.31 -2.76 -0.38
C ASP A 11 -11.03 -3.25 1.05
N LEU A 12 -11.03 -2.32 2.00
CA LEU A 12 -10.78 -2.65 3.40
C LEU A 12 -12.08 -3.10 4.05
N THR A 13 -12.35 -4.38 3.99
CA THR A 13 -13.61 -4.97 4.47
C THR A 13 -13.66 -5.19 5.97
N THR A 14 -12.52 -5.08 6.66
CA THR A 14 -12.41 -5.25 8.11
C THR A 14 -11.59 -4.13 8.72
N THR A 15 -11.54 -4.08 10.05
CA THR A 15 -10.69 -3.14 10.79
C THR A 15 -9.30 -3.70 11.05
N ASN A 16 -9.00 -4.89 10.57
CA ASN A 16 -7.68 -5.51 10.70
C ASN A 16 -6.71 -4.94 9.67
N VAL A 17 -5.43 -5.08 9.94
CA VAL A 17 -4.38 -4.76 8.97
C VAL A 17 -4.54 -5.66 7.76
N THR A 18 -4.63 -5.05 6.58
CA THR A 18 -4.85 -5.75 5.31
C THR A 18 -3.65 -5.54 4.41
N THR A 19 -3.06 -6.64 3.92
CA THR A 19 -1.93 -6.57 3.00
C THR A 19 -2.38 -6.04 1.65
N ILE A 20 -1.68 -5.01 1.16
CA ILE A 20 -1.93 -4.39 -0.15
C ILE A 20 -0.94 -4.94 -1.18
N LEU A 21 0.35 -4.93 -0.86
CA LEU A 21 1.41 -5.43 -1.73
C LEU A 21 2.45 -6.18 -0.92
N THR A 22 2.94 -7.28 -1.47
CA THR A 22 4.14 -7.96 -0.97
C THR A 22 5.18 -7.95 -2.08
N CYS A 23 6.35 -7.39 -1.80
CA CYS A 23 7.43 -7.34 -2.77
C CYS A 23 8.05 -8.72 -2.91
N PRO A 24 8.13 -9.28 -4.14
CA PRO A 24 8.79 -10.57 -4.35
C PRO A 24 10.27 -10.55 -3.92
N SER A 25 10.80 -11.72 -3.59
CA SER A 25 12.17 -11.83 -3.08
C SER A 25 13.26 -11.46 -4.10
N ASP A 26 12.91 -11.47 -5.39
CA ASP A 26 13.84 -11.14 -6.48
C ASP A 26 13.46 -9.85 -7.20
N ALA A 27 12.77 -8.95 -6.51
CA ALA A 27 12.27 -7.73 -7.11
C ALA A 27 12.41 -6.53 -6.17
N THR A 28 12.16 -5.36 -6.73
CA THR A 28 11.96 -4.11 -6.01
C THR A 28 10.65 -3.52 -6.50
N ILE A 29 9.85 -2.96 -5.60
CA ILE A 29 8.64 -2.24 -5.96
C ILE A 29 8.84 -0.76 -5.63
N ILE A 30 8.49 0.11 -6.59
CA ILE A 30 8.41 1.56 -6.34
C ILE A 30 6.94 1.92 -6.37
N VAL A 31 6.38 2.23 -5.19
CA VAL A 31 4.98 2.65 -5.08
C VAL A 31 4.89 4.11 -5.50
N LYS A 32 4.11 4.37 -6.54
CA LYS A 32 3.91 5.71 -7.09
C LYS A 32 2.81 6.45 -6.35
N SER A 33 1.72 5.76 -6.06
CA SER A 33 0.59 6.33 -5.33
C SER A 33 -0.19 5.23 -4.64
N LEU A 34 -0.80 5.59 -3.53
CA LEU A 34 -1.69 4.72 -2.76
C LEU A 34 -2.93 5.56 -2.45
N GLN A 35 -3.91 5.52 -3.36
CA GLN A 35 -5.09 6.35 -3.26
C GLN A 35 -6.15 5.66 -2.42
N ALA A 36 -6.60 6.31 -1.37
CA ALA A 36 -7.67 5.83 -0.51
C ALA A 36 -8.88 6.74 -0.65
N VAL A 37 -10.06 6.13 -0.70
CA VAL A 37 -11.34 6.83 -0.92
C VAL A 37 -12.32 6.46 0.18
N HIS A 38 -12.97 7.47 0.74
CA HIS A 38 -14.09 7.31 1.66
C HIS A 38 -15.20 8.22 1.17
N ASP A 39 -16.32 7.66 0.73
CA ASP A 39 -17.37 8.40 0.04
C ASP A 39 -18.59 8.70 0.90
N THR A 40 -18.55 8.41 2.20
CA THR A 40 -19.63 8.72 3.11
C THR A 40 -19.19 9.76 4.15
N ALA A 41 -20.18 10.44 4.76
CA ALA A 41 -19.94 11.53 5.69
C ALA A 41 -19.75 11.00 7.11
N SER A 42 -18.61 10.39 7.37
CA SER A 42 -18.19 9.92 8.70
C SER A 42 -16.67 9.96 8.76
N ASN A 43 -16.12 10.10 9.96
CA ASN A 43 -14.66 10.11 10.14
C ASN A 43 -14.14 8.70 10.25
N VAL A 44 -13.17 8.35 9.41
CA VAL A 44 -12.51 7.04 9.47
C VAL A 44 -10.99 7.25 9.52
N ASP A 45 -10.38 6.83 10.62
CA ASP A 45 -8.93 6.85 10.75
C ASP A 45 -8.33 5.79 9.83
N THR A 46 -7.36 6.19 9.01
CA THR A 46 -6.76 5.31 8.01
C THR A 46 -5.25 5.41 8.09
N HIS A 47 -4.58 4.26 8.10
CA HIS A 47 -3.11 4.19 8.16
C HIS A 47 -2.57 3.39 7.00
N ALA A 48 -1.42 3.82 6.47
CA ALA A 48 -0.57 2.98 5.63
C ALA A 48 0.58 2.47 6.49
N ILE A 49 0.96 1.22 6.29
CA ILE A 49 1.88 0.49 7.15
C ILE A 49 2.90 -0.22 6.28
N VAL A 50 4.18 -0.15 6.66
CA VAL A 50 5.24 -0.93 6.00
C VAL A 50 5.87 -1.86 7.03
N THR A 51 6.02 -3.12 6.64
CA THR A 51 6.76 -4.12 7.40
C THR A 51 7.96 -4.52 6.57
N LYS A 52 9.16 -4.13 7.01
CA LYS A 52 10.39 -4.54 6.36
C LYS A 52 10.64 -6.02 6.64
N SER A 53 11.29 -6.71 5.70
CA SER A 53 11.63 -8.12 5.88
C SER A 53 12.39 -8.33 7.20
N GLY A 54 11.87 -9.19 8.05
CA GLY A 54 12.45 -9.46 9.36
C GLY A 54 12.19 -8.40 10.41
N GLY A 55 11.43 -7.36 10.08
CA GLY A 55 11.14 -6.27 11.00
C GLY A 55 9.72 -6.26 11.53
N SER A 56 9.40 -5.21 12.27
CA SER A 56 8.06 -4.98 12.79
C SER A 56 7.29 -4.02 11.90
N ALA A 57 5.96 -4.10 11.96
CA ALA A 57 5.08 -3.18 11.22
C ALA A 57 5.24 -1.75 11.73
N VAL A 58 5.37 -0.81 10.81
CA VAL A 58 5.53 0.60 11.12
C VAL A 58 4.47 1.39 10.35
N LYS A 59 3.71 2.22 11.05
CA LYS A 59 2.76 3.13 10.42
C LYS A 59 3.54 4.27 9.77
N ILE A 60 3.38 4.43 8.46
CA ILE A 60 4.12 5.44 7.69
C ILE A 60 3.25 6.61 7.26
N SER A 61 1.92 6.49 7.36
CA SER A 61 0.99 7.52 6.95
C SER A 61 -0.31 7.42 7.72
N TYR A 62 -0.89 8.56 8.04
CA TYR A 62 -2.17 8.65 8.72
C TYR A 62 -3.02 9.73 8.06
N GLU A 63 -4.29 9.41 7.82
CA GLU A 63 -5.30 10.38 7.39
C GLU A 63 -6.63 10.03 8.04
N GLU A 64 -7.31 11.05 8.55
CA GLU A 64 -8.71 10.90 8.94
C GLU A 64 -9.54 11.28 7.72
N LEU A 65 -10.24 10.30 7.15
CA LEU A 65 -11.00 10.50 5.93
C LEU A 65 -12.47 10.74 6.24
N ASN A 66 -13.04 11.77 5.62
CA ASN A 66 -14.46 12.08 5.71
C ASN A 66 -14.88 12.59 4.34
N LYS A 67 -15.55 11.71 3.57
CA LYS A 67 -15.99 12.01 2.21
C LYS A 67 -14.87 12.63 1.38
N ALA A 68 -13.75 11.93 1.31
CA ALA A 68 -12.52 12.45 0.72
C ALA A 68 -11.73 11.37 0.00
N THR A 69 -10.85 11.81 -0.88
CA THR A 69 -9.85 10.96 -1.56
C THR A 69 -8.48 11.53 -1.25
N VAL A 70 -7.58 10.68 -0.78
CA VAL A 70 -6.21 11.10 -0.46
C VAL A 70 -5.20 10.11 -1.00
N ASN A 71 -3.99 10.61 -1.27
CA ASN A 71 -2.84 9.76 -1.56
C ASN A 71 -2.10 9.51 -0.24
N MET A 72 -2.10 8.27 0.22
CA MET A 72 -1.48 7.86 1.49
C MET A 72 0.05 7.83 1.41
N VAL A 73 0.61 7.81 0.21
CA VAL A 73 2.06 7.88 0.00
C VAL A 73 2.39 9.26 -0.53
N LYS A 74 2.93 10.11 0.33
CA LYS A 74 3.16 11.54 -0.01
C LYS A 74 4.28 11.73 -1.02
N SER A 75 5.21 10.79 -1.07
CA SER A 75 6.27 10.72 -2.09
C SER A 75 6.41 9.25 -2.47
N SER A 76 7.24 8.94 -3.47
CA SER A 76 7.42 7.54 -3.85
C SER A 76 7.97 6.72 -2.67
N LEU A 77 7.53 5.47 -2.60
CA LEU A 77 7.91 4.54 -1.54
C LEU A 77 8.57 3.32 -2.17
N ASN A 78 9.75 2.96 -1.71
CA ASN A 78 10.46 1.79 -2.19
C ASN A 78 10.22 0.61 -1.28
N LEU A 79 9.77 -0.51 -1.86
CA LEU A 79 9.68 -1.79 -1.16
C LEU A 79 10.80 -2.68 -1.70
N GLU A 80 11.63 -3.16 -0.78
CA GLU A 80 12.70 -4.09 -1.11
C GLU A 80 12.20 -5.53 -0.97
N ALA A 81 13.05 -6.49 -1.31
CA ALA A 81 12.66 -7.92 -1.27
C ALA A 81 11.95 -8.29 0.02
N SER A 82 10.77 -8.88 -0.12
CA SER A 82 9.94 -9.40 0.98
C SER A 82 9.30 -8.34 1.89
N ASP A 83 9.47 -7.05 1.58
CA ASP A 83 8.76 -6.00 2.32
C ASP A 83 7.26 -6.04 1.99
N VAL A 84 6.44 -5.63 2.95
CA VAL A 84 4.98 -5.66 2.84
C VAL A 84 4.42 -4.25 3.06
N LEU A 85 3.55 -3.82 2.15
CA LEU A 85 2.74 -2.62 2.30
C LEU A 85 1.33 -3.05 2.69
N SER A 86 0.84 -2.49 3.78
CA SER A 86 -0.49 -2.80 4.31
C SER A 86 -1.26 -1.52 4.62
N MET A 87 -2.57 -1.66 4.81
CA MET A 87 -3.41 -0.56 5.26
C MET A 87 -4.35 -1.04 6.37
N GLN A 88 -4.78 -0.10 7.19
CA GLN A 88 -5.74 -0.36 8.26
C GLN A 88 -6.70 0.81 8.36
N ALA A 89 -7.99 0.52 8.45
CA ALA A 89 -9.03 1.51 8.64
C ALA A 89 -9.74 1.28 9.97
N GLY A 90 -10.21 2.36 10.59
CA GLY A 90 -10.94 2.30 11.86
C GLY A 90 -12.38 1.82 11.73
N SER A 91 -12.90 1.68 10.50
CA SER A 91 -14.24 1.16 10.24
C SER A 91 -14.21 0.19 9.07
N ALA A 92 -15.03 -0.86 9.16
CA ALA A 92 -15.11 -1.88 8.10
C ALA A 92 -15.94 -1.37 6.92
N ASN A 93 -15.55 -1.77 5.70
CA ASN A 93 -16.30 -1.53 4.45
C ASN A 93 -16.44 -0.04 4.08
N GLU A 94 -15.60 0.83 4.61
CA GLU A 94 -15.69 2.28 4.35
C GLU A 94 -14.59 2.79 3.42
N ILE A 95 -13.45 2.10 3.36
CA ILE A 95 -12.29 2.56 2.60
C ILE A 95 -12.02 1.62 1.43
N THR A 96 -11.95 2.20 0.23
CA THR A 96 -11.52 1.52 -0.98
C THR A 96 -10.38 2.30 -1.61
N GLY A 97 -9.75 1.76 -2.64
CA GLY A 97 -8.72 2.51 -3.32
C GLY A 97 -7.98 1.75 -4.40
N ILE A 98 -6.87 2.35 -4.81
CA ILE A 98 -6.01 1.79 -5.83
C ILE A 98 -4.55 2.12 -5.52
N VAL A 99 -3.67 1.14 -5.68
CA VAL A 99 -2.23 1.32 -5.59
C VAL A 99 -1.64 1.24 -6.99
N SER A 100 -0.77 2.20 -7.33
CA SER A 100 -0.05 2.23 -8.60
C SER A 100 1.44 2.13 -8.32
N TYR A 101 2.12 1.24 -9.02
CA TYR A 101 3.52 0.95 -8.71
C TYR A 101 4.30 0.46 -9.93
N ALA A 102 5.63 0.54 -9.83
CA ALA A 102 6.54 -0.10 -10.78
C ALA A 102 7.15 -1.32 -10.10
N LEU A 103 7.07 -2.46 -10.77
CA LEU A 103 7.72 -3.69 -10.34
C LEU A 103 8.99 -3.87 -11.15
N ILE A 104 10.13 -3.89 -10.47
CA ILE A 104 11.43 -4.10 -11.09
C ILE A 104 11.85 -5.52 -10.79
N ASP A 105 11.70 -6.39 -11.77
CA ASP A 105 12.01 -7.80 -11.66
C ASP A 105 13.51 -8.00 -11.96
N ARG A 106 14.23 -8.53 -11.00
CA ARG A 106 15.67 -8.76 -11.09
C ARG A 106 16.05 -10.24 -11.15
N SER A 107 15.06 -11.10 -11.31
CA SER A 107 15.30 -12.54 -11.32
C SER A 107 16.31 -12.97 -12.39
N GLN A 108 16.42 -12.21 -13.48
CA GLN A 108 17.33 -12.51 -14.59
C GLN A 108 18.74 -11.96 -14.39
N GLU A 109 18.96 -11.11 -13.39
CA GLU A 109 20.27 -10.51 -13.14
C GLU A 109 21.26 -11.52 -12.54
N ASN A 110 20.74 -12.59 -11.97
CA ASN A 110 21.53 -13.64 -11.33
C ASN A 110 21.72 -14.88 -12.20
N GLY A 111 21.27 -14.79 -13.45
CA GLY A 111 21.30 -15.89 -14.40
C GLY A 111 22.62 -16.05 -15.12
#